data_ec1d7c53a40b20e6773b3759a1e4ea4d
#
_entry.id   ec1d7c53a40b20e6773b3759a1e4ea4d
#
_cell.length_a   1.000
_cell.length_b   1.000
_cell.length_c   1.000
_cell.angle_alpha   90.00
_cell.angle_beta   90.00
_cell.angle_gamma   90.00
#
_symmetry.space_group_name_H-M   'P 1'
#
loop_
_entity.id
_entity.type
_entity.pdbx_description
1 polymer ?
#
loop_
_entity_poly.entity_id
_entity_poly.type
_entity_poly.pdbx_seq_one_letter_code
_entity_poly.pdbx_strand_id
1 'polypeptide(L)'
;MDLSSLLKPAAVRVVSHVTSKKRLFQDLADIAMSVYQLDPAETVNALQERESLGPTGVGHGVALPHARLHGLDRVVGVFIRLERPLDFD
;
A
#
# COMPACT_ATOMS: atom_id res chain seq x y z
N MET A 1 -4.02 -7.55 18.02
CA MET A 1 -4.57 -6.73 16.90
C MET A 1 -4.91 -7.68 15.78
N ASP A 2 -6.15 -7.71 15.33
CA ASP A 2 -6.49 -8.54 14.20
C ASP A 2 -6.62 -7.68 12.92
N LEU A 3 -6.60 -8.35 11.77
CA LEU A 3 -6.62 -7.66 10.48
C LEU A 3 -7.90 -6.87 10.25
N SER A 4 -9.03 -7.32 10.79
CA SER A 4 -10.29 -6.64 10.58
C SER A 4 -10.33 -5.26 11.23
N SER A 5 -9.50 -5.02 12.24
CA SER A 5 -9.40 -3.71 12.87
C SER A 5 -8.54 -2.73 12.05
N LEU A 6 -7.70 -3.25 11.14
CA LEU A 6 -6.80 -2.46 10.32
C LEU A 6 -7.38 -2.12 8.94
N LEU A 7 -8.28 -2.98 8.43
CA LEU A 7 -8.74 -2.91 7.06
C LEU A 7 -10.24 -2.61 7.02
N LYS A 8 -10.60 -1.44 6.56
CA LYS A 8 -12.01 -1.17 6.22
C LYS A 8 -12.33 -1.90 4.91
N PRO A 9 -13.57 -2.38 4.71
CA PRO A 9 -13.91 -3.05 3.45
C PRO A 9 -13.60 -2.23 2.21
N ALA A 10 -13.77 -0.91 2.27
CA ALA A 10 -13.46 -0.03 1.14
C ALA A 10 -11.96 0.03 0.82
N ALA A 11 -11.10 -0.41 1.73
CA ALA A 11 -9.66 -0.46 1.51
C ALA A 11 -9.16 -1.82 1.00
N VAL A 12 -10.08 -2.72 0.66
CA VAL A 12 -9.77 -4.03 0.06
C VAL A 12 -10.21 -3.96 -1.39
N ARG A 13 -9.25 -4.02 -2.30
CA ARG A 13 -9.51 -3.81 -3.73
C ARG A 13 -8.87 -4.88 -4.58
N VAL A 14 -9.48 -5.17 -5.71
CA VAL A 14 -8.89 -5.99 -6.78
C VAL A 14 -8.56 -5.05 -7.94
N VAL A 15 -7.31 -5.12 -8.41
CA VAL A 15 -6.83 -4.30 -9.51
C VAL A 15 -6.33 -5.25 -10.60
N SER A 16 -6.77 -5.02 -11.85
CA SER A 16 -6.45 -5.95 -12.93
C SER A 16 -4.97 -5.92 -13.29
N HIS A 17 -4.36 -4.75 -13.29
CA HIS A 17 -3.01 -4.61 -13.78
C HIS A 17 -2.39 -3.29 -13.33
N VAL A 18 -1.13 -3.35 -12.90
CA VAL A 18 -0.29 -2.16 -12.70
C VAL A 18 1.04 -2.40 -13.41
N THR A 19 1.63 -1.34 -13.95
CA THR A 19 2.82 -1.44 -14.79
C THR A 19 4.12 -1.32 -14.00
N SER A 20 4.08 -0.84 -12.77
CA SER A 20 5.28 -0.59 -11.97
C SER A 20 4.95 -0.50 -10.49
N LYS A 21 5.98 -0.65 -9.64
CA LYS A 21 5.86 -0.38 -8.20
C LYS A 21 5.37 1.04 -7.94
N LYS A 22 5.91 2.00 -8.70
CA LYS A 22 5.53 3.40 -8.53
C LYS A 22 4.04 3.59 -8.75
N ARG A 23 3.48 2.96 -9.78
CA ARG A 23 2.04 3.04 -10.04
C ARG A 23 1.25 2.34 -8.95
N LEU A 24 1.74 1.20 -8.48
CA LEU A 24 1.08 0.50 -7.37
C LEU A 24 1.04 1.38 -6.12
N PHE A 25 2.15 2.02 -5.78
CA PHE A 25 2.19 2.91 -4.61
C PHE A 25 1.26 4.10 -4.77
N GLN A 26 1.12 4.63 -6.00
CA GLN A 26 0.15 5.68 -6.28
C GLN A 26 -1.28 5.18 -6.06
N ASP A 27 -1.60 3.98 -6.51
CA ASP A 27 -2.92 3.38 -6.29
C ASP A 27 -3.19 3.16 -4.80
N LEU A 28 -2.20 2.67 -4.06
CA LEU A 28 -2.31 2.51 -2.61
C LEU A 28 -2.60 3.85 -1.93
N ALA A 29 -1.87 4.89 -2.33
CA ALA A 29 -2.03 6.22 -1.77
C ALA A 29 -3.41 6.81 -2.09
N ASP A 30 -3.92 6.58 -3.29
CA ASP A 30 -5.24 7.06 -3.69
C ASP A 30 -6.35 6.38 -2.87
N ILE A 31 -6.22 5.08 -2.63
CA ILE A 31 -7.16 4.35 -1.77
C ILE A 31 -7.07 4.86 -0.33
N ALA A 32 -5.87 5.07 0.18
CA ALA A 32 -5.66 5.58 1.53
C ALA A 32 -6.25 6.98 1.70
N MET A 33 -6.17 7.82 0.68
CA MET A 33 -6.83 9.13 0.69
C MET A 33 -8.34 8.97 0.75
N SER A 34 -8.89 8.11 -0.10
CA SER A 34 -10.33 7.90 -0.18
C SER A 34 -10.92 7.35 1.12
N VAL A 35 -10.25 6.39 1.74
CA VAL A 35 -10.79 5.65 2.88
C VAL A 35 -10.37 6.27 4.22
N TYR A 36 -9.12 6.74 4.33
CA TYR A 36 -8.53 7.19 5.59
C TYR A 36 -8.17 8.67 5.58
N GLN A 37 -8.38 9.38 4.48
CA GLN A 37 -8.09 10.80 4.32
C GLN A 37 -6.60 11.13 4.49
N LEU A 38 -5.72 10.23 4.08
CA LEU A 38 -4.28 10.47 4.11
C LEU A 38 -3.84 11.25 2.88
N ASP A 39 -2.83 12.10 3.04
CA ASP A 39 -2.29 12.88 1.91
C ASP A 39 -1.62 11.95 0.90
N PRO A 40 -2.04 11.94 -0.38
CA PRO A 40 -1.48 10.99 -1.35
C PRO A 40 0.01 11.20 -1.63
N ALA A 41 0.45 12.44 -1.76
CA ALA A 41 1.86 12.73 -2.06
C ALA A 41 2.77 12.28 -0.91
N GLU A 42 2.38 12.58 0.32
CA GLU A 42 3.13 12.15 1.51
C GLU A 42 3.16 10.63 1.60
N THR A 43 2.04 9.98 1.34
CA THR A 43 1.94 8.52 1.40
C THR A 43 2.85 7.87 0.36
N VAL A 44 2.78 8.32 -0.89
CA VAL A 44 3.65 7.79 -1.95
C VAL A 44 5.12 7.98 -1.60
N ASN A 45 5.49 9.18 -1.16
CA ASN A 45 6.88 9.48 -0.83
C ASN A 45 7.39 8.59 0.31
N ALA A 46 6.57 8.38 1.34
CA ALA A 46 6.95 7.54 2.47
C ALA A 46 7.12 6.07 2.05
N LEU A 47 6.21 5.56 1.22
CA LEU A 47 6.30 4.19 0.72
C LEU A 47 7.53 4.00 -0.17
N GLN A 48 7.81 4.94 -1.06
CA GLN A 48 8.97 4.87 -1.94
C GLN A 48 10.27 4.96 -1.16
N GLU A 49 10.34 5.83 -0.18
CA GLU A 49 11.52 5.97 0.66
C GLU A 49 11.80 4.67 1.41
N ARG A 50 10.77 4.03 1.98
CA ARG A 50 10.95 2.74 2.65
C ARG A 50 11.40 1.65 1.67
N GLU A 51 10.83 1.59 0.49
CA GLU A 51 11.19 0.56 -0.50
C GLU A 51 12.62 0.75 -1.00
N SER A 52 13.11 1.99 -1.02
CA SER A 52 14.50 2.26 -1.44
C SER A 52 15.54 1.73 -0.47
N LEU A 53 15.14 1.46 0.77
CA LEU A 53 16.03 0.87 1.78
C LEU A 53 16.13 -0.66 1.63
N GLY A 54 15.22 -1.27 0.92
CA GLY A 54 15.20 -2.69 0.66
C GLY A 54 13.80 -3.15 0.28
N PRO A 55 13.68 -4.18 -0.56
CA PRO A 55 12.37 -4.63 -1.04
C PRO A 55 11.49 -5.13 0.11
N THR A 56 10.20 -4.86 0.00
CA THR A 56 9.20 -5.33 0.97
C THR A 56 8.46 -6.57 0.50
N GLY A 57 8.85 -7.14 -0.63
CA GLY A 57 8.35 -8.44 -1.07
C GLY A 57 8.80 -9.53 -0.12
N VAL A 58 7.88 -10.41 0.26
CA VAL A 58 8.17 -11.48 1.24
C VAL A 58 8.06 -12.87 0.62
N GLY A 59 7.96 -12.95 -0.69
CA GLY A 59 7.79 -14.22 -1.40
C GLY A 59 6.33 -14.67 -1.47
N HIS A 60 6.10 -15.77 -2.14
CA HIS A 60 4.76 -16.35 -2.32
C HIS A 60 3.75 -15.39 -2.95
N GLY A 61 4.21 -14.46 -3.78
CA GLY A 61 3.34 -13.51 -4.44
C GLY A 61 2.82 -12.40 -3.52
N VAL A 62 3.46 -12.16 -2.39
CA VAL A 62 3.03 -11.18 -1.40
C VAL A 62 4.11 -10.14 -1.18
N ALA A 63 3.70 -8.89 -1.04
CA ALA A 63 4.56 -7.80 -0.59
C ALA A 63 3.85 -7.04 0.53
N LEU A 64 4.63 -6.46 1.43
CA LEU A 64 4.12 -5.69 2.58
C LEU A 64 4.73 -4.29 2.59
N PRO A 65 4.42 -3.45 1.58
CA PRO A 65 4.85 -2.06 1.63
C PRO A 65 4.28 -1.39 2.88
N HIS A 66 5.13 -0.68 3.60
CA HIS A 66 4.69 -0.01 4.81
C HIS A 66 5.50 1.28 5.00
N ALA A 67 4.92 2.20 5.74
CA ALA A 67 5.57 3.46 6.03
C ALA A 67 4.97 4.09 7.27
N ARG A 68 5.72 4.99 7.88
CA ARG A 68 5.21 5.84 8.94
C ARG A 68 4.86 7.19 8.34
N LEU A 69 3.69 7.70 8.69
CA LEU A 69 3.25 9.00 8.23
C LEU A 69 3.17 9.97 9.40
N HIS A 70 3.63 11.17 9.17
CA HIS A 70 3.58 12.22 10.18
C HIS A 70 2.12 12.52 10.54
N GLY A 71 1.82 12.60 11.83
CA GLY A 71 0.47 12.88 12.29
C GLY A 71 -0.49 11.71 12.32
N LEU A 72 -0.08 10.55 11.80
CA LEU A 72 -0.93 9.35 11.87
C LEU A 72 -0.64 8.63 13.19
N ASP A 73 -1.65 8.56 14.04
CA ASP A 73 -1.51 8.02 15.40
C ASP A 73 -2.04 6.60 15.55
N ARG A 74 -2.40 5.97 14.46
CA ARG A 74 -2.93 4.60 14.44
C ARG A 74 -2.43 3.85 13.23
N VAL A 75 -2.54 2.53 13.28
CA VAL A 75 -2.23 1.68 12.12
C VAL A 75 -3.47 1.57 11.25
N VAL A 76 -3.29 1.81 9.96
CA VAL A 76 -4.33 1.60 8.96
C VAL A 76 -3.76 0.73 7.85
N GLY A 77 -4.61 -0.02 7.17
CA GLY A 77 -4.19 -0.93 6.12
C GLY A 77 -4.99 -0.76 4.84
N VAL A 78 -4.33 -1.09 3.74
CA VAL A 78 -4.94 -1.22 2.42
C VAL A 78 -4.50 -2.57 1.87
N PHE A 79 -5.44 -3.34 1.34
CA PHE A 79 -5.13 -4.61 0.69
C PHE A 79 -5.50 -4.53 -0.77
N ILE A 80 -4.52 -4.81 -1.64
CA ILE A 80 -4.75 -4.91 -3.08
C ILE A 80 -4.39 -6.31 -3.54
N ARG A 81 -5.30 -6.93 -4.27
CA ARG A 81 -5.02 -8.15 -5.02
C ARG A 81 -4.87 -7.77 -6.48
N LEU A 82 -3.72 -8.13 -7.06
CA LEU A 82 -3.47 -7.92 -8.49
C LEU A 82 -3.88 -9.16 -9.25
N GLU A 83 -4.68 -8.98 -10.30
CA GLU A 83 -5.06 -10.11 -11.16
C GLU A 83 -3.88 -10.57 -12.01
N ARG A 84 -2.97 -9.66 -12.34
CA ARG A 84 -1.71 -9.99 -13.01
C ARG A 84 -0.54 -9.71 -12.07
N PRO A 85 0.40 -10.64 -11.92
CA PRO A 85 1.55 -10.41 -11.05
C PRO A 85 2.38 -9.21 -11.48
N LEU A 86 2.95 -8.52 -10.49
CA LEU A 86 3.91 -7.45 -10.70
C LEU A 86 5.25 -7.93 -10.14
N ASP A 87 6.31 -7.73 -10.92
CA ASP A 87 7.67 -8.00 -10.43
C ASP A 87 8.01 -6.97 -9.35
N PHE A 88 8.12 -7.44 -8.14
CA PHE A 88 8.36 -6.57 -6.99
C PHE A 88 9.81 -6.64 -6.50
N ASP A 89 10.64 -7.40 -7.21
CA ASP A 89 12.00 -7.73 -6.79
C ASP A 89 11.98 -8.58 -5.52
#